data_6fc15461054c6317266db692d3db4cf5
#
_entry.id   6fc15461054c6317266db692d3db4cf5
#
_cell.length_a   1.000
_cell.length_b   1.000
_cell.length_c   1.000
_cell.angle_alpha   90.00
_cell.angle_beta   90.00
_cell.angle_gamma   90.00
#
_symmetry.space_group_name_H-M   'P 1'
#
loop_
_entity.id
_entity.type
_entity.pdbx_description
1 polymer ?
#
loop_
_entity_poly.entity_id
_entity_poly.type
_entity_poly.pdbx_seq_one_letter_code
_entity_poly.pdbx_strand_id
1 'polypeptide(L)'
;MYPTESIDVSSVLLQATQMDAFSEIQNDILLSSSLWANIALAGVSILLFVYMGRNITSGRARLIWGATLMIPLGSISSYLGLVSGLTVGFIEMPAGHALAGQEVMSQWGRYLTWALSTPMILLALGLLADVDRGSLFTVIAADIGMCVTGLAAALITSSYLIRWAFY
;
A
#
# COMPACT_ATOMS: atom_id res chain seq x y z
N MET A 1 -8.42 -34.98 30.89
CA MET A 1 -7.14 -34.66 30.23
C MET A 1 -7.42 -33.45 29.35
N TYR A 2 -7.12 -32.25 29.84
CA TYR A 2 -7.32 -31.02 29.06
C TYR A 2 -6.18 -30.93 28.02
N PRO A 3 -6.48 -30.66 26.75
CA PRO A 3 -5.44 -30.40 25.76
C PRO A 3 -4.69 -29.14 26.17
N THR A 4 -3.42 -29.26 26.47
CA THR A 4 -2.50 -28.12 26.57
C THR A 4 -2.32 -27.57 25.15
N GLU A 5 -3.16 -26.58 24.77
CA GLU A 5 -2.87 -25.76 23.60
C GLU A 5 -1.51 -25.12 23.83
N SER A 6 -0.53 -25.49 23.03
CA SER A 6 0.75 -24.82 22.99
C SER A 6 0.51 -23.40 22.48
N ILE A 7 0.62 -22.41 23.36
CA ILE A 7 0.56 -21.01 22.97
C ILE A 7 1.66 -20.77 21.94
N ASP A 8 1.27 -20.46 20.70
CA ASP A 8 2.21 -20.08 19.67
C ASP A 8 2.77 -18.68 19.98
N VAL A 9 3.98 -18.66 20.55
CA VAL A 9 4.68 -17.44 20.96
C VAL A 9 4.82 -16.45 19.79
N SER A 10 4.95 -16.95 18.56
CA SER A 10 5.06 -16.11 17.37
C SER A 10 3.76 -15.34 17.08
N SER A 11 2.61 -15.97 17.29
CA SER A 11 1.31 -15.31 17.11
C SER A 11 1.05 -14.25 18.18
N VAL A 12 1.47 -14.50 19.42
CA VAL A 12 1.36 -13.54 20.52
C VAL A 12 2.24 -12.31 20.29
N LEU A 13 3.50 -12.52 19.85
CA LEU A 13 4.41 -11.43 19.52
C LEU A 13 3.90 -10.58 18.35
N LEU A 14 3.36 -11.21 17.30
CA LEU A 14 2.74 -10.50 16.17
C LEU A 14 1.56 -9.64 16.62
N GLN A 15 0.70 -10.17 17.47
CA GLN A 15 -0.44 -9.42 18.02
C GLN A 15 0.03 -8.23 18.88
N ALA A 16 1.03 -8.42 19.73
CA ALA A 16 1.60 -7.35 20.53
C ALA A 16 2.15 -6.22 19.64
N THR A 17 2.97 -6.54 18.65
CA THR A 17 3.53 -5.55 17.72
C THR A 17 2.44 -4.79 16.93
N GLN A 18 1.36 -5.48 16.55
CA GLN A 18 0.23 -4.84 15.86
C GLN A 18 -0.56 -3.91 16.79
N MET A 19 -0.73 -4.28 18.06
CA MET A 19 -1.39 -3.43 19.05
C MET A 19 -0.56 -2.16 19.34
N ASP A 20 0.76 -2.27 19.41
CA ASP A 20 1.65 -1.14 19.59
C ASP A 20 1.59 -0.18 18.39
N ALA A 21 1.65 -0.71 17.16
CA ALA A 21 1.51 0.08 15.94
C ALA A 21 0.14 0.77 15.86
N PHE A 22 -0.93 0.07 16.21
CA PHE A 22 -2.28 0.65 16.25
C PHE A 22 -2.37 1.79 17.26
N SER A 23 -1.85 1.60 18.48
CA SER A 23 -1.87 2.62 19.54
C SER A 23 -1.07 3.86 19.14
N GLU A 24 0.09 3.69 18.52
CA GLU A 24 0.92 4.80 18.03
C GLU A 24 0.20 5.61 16.95
N ILE A 25 -0.44 4.94 15.97
CA ILE A 25 -1.22 5.60 14.93
C ILE A 25 -2.40 6.38 15.52
N GLN A 26 -3.11 5.82 16.51
CA GLN A 26 -4.26 6.49 17.13
C GLN A 26 -3.85 7.68 18.02
N ASN A 27 -2.68 7.63 18.63
CA ASN A 27 -2.15 8.70 19.46
C ASN A 27 -1.60 9.87 18.64
N ASP A 28 -1.15 9.63 17.39
CA ASP A 28 -0.77 10.70 16.47
C ASP A 28 -2.01 11.24 15.75
N ILE A 29 -2.52 12.38 16.25
CA ILE A 29 -3.73 13.02 15.72
C ILE A 29 -3.58 13.39 14.23
N LEU A 30 -2.40 13.86 13.80
CA LEU A 30 -2.17 14.25 12.42
C LEU A 30 -2.15 13.04 11.50
N LEU A 31 -1.45 11.98 11.90
CA LEU A 31 -1.39 10.74 11.15
C LEU A 31 -2.77 10.09 11.06
N SER A 32 -3.44 9.88 12.18
CA SER A 32 -4.76 9.26 12.25
C SER A 32 -5.80 10.04 11.43
N SER A 33 -5.90 11.35 11.60
CA SER A 33 -6.85 12.17 10.84
C SER A 33 -6.58 12.17 9.34
N SER A 34 -5.30 12.16 8.92
CA SER A 34 -4.92 12.08 7.51
C SER A 34 -5.32 10.76 6.88
N LEU A 35 -5.15 9.64 7.58
CA LEU A 35 -5.56 8.32 7.11
C LEU A 35 -7.09 8.23 6.96
N TRP A 36 -7.85 8.69 7.94
CA TRP A 36 -9.32 8.72 7.87
C TRP A 36 -9.83 9.66 6.78
N ALA A 37 -9.21 10.82 6.57
CA ALA A 37 -9.54 11.73 5.48
C ALA A 37 -9.34 11.07 4.10
N ASN A 38 -8.24 10.32 3.91
CA ASN A 38 -8.01 9.57 2.68
C ASN A 38 -9.05 8.46 2.46
N ILE A 39 -9.46 7.74 3.50
CA ILE A 39 -10.52 6.73 3.42
C ILE A 39 -11.84 7.39 2.98
N ALA A 40 -12.20 8.52 3.58
CA ALA A 40 -13.41 9.25 3.24
C ALA A 40 -13.38 9.76 1.78
N LEU A 41 -12.28 10.38 1.34
CA LEU A 41 -12.10 10.85 -0.03
C LEU A 41 -12.17 9.71 -1.05
N ALA A 42 -11.53 8.57 -0.75
CA ALA A 42 -11.61 7.39 -1.62
C ALA A 42 -13.03 6.84 -1.69
N GLY A 43 -13.77 6.82 -0.57
CA GLY A 43 -15.17 6.43 -0.52
C GLY A 43 -16.06 7.33 -1.40
N VAL A 44 -15.91 8.64 -1.29
CA VAL A 44 -16.61 9.61 -2.16
C VAL A 44 -16.24 9.40 -3.63
N SER A 45 -14.96 9.14 -3.92
CA SER A 45 -14.50 8.88 -5.29
C SER A 45 -15.15 7.63 -5.88
N ILE A 46 -15.28 6.54 -5.10
CA ILE A 46 -15.98 5.32 -5.54
C ILE A 46 -17.43 5.62 -5.90
N LEU A 47 -18.15 6.34 -5.04
CA LEU A 47 -19.55 6.70 -5.30
C LEU A 47 -19.69 7.52 -6.58
N LEU A 48 -18.81 8.51 -6.79
CA LEU A 48 -18.77 9.31 -8.00
C LEU A 48 -18.48 8.47 -9.25
N PHE A 49 -17.47 7.60 -9.21
CA PHE A 49 -17.13 6.75 -10.35
C PHE A 49 -18.21 5.73 -10.66
N VAL A 50 -18.85 5.13 -9.66
CA VAL A 50 -19.99 4.24 -9.87
C VAL A 50 -21.16 5.00 -10.51
N TYR A 51 -21.44 6.20 -10.03
CA TYR A 51 -22.50 7.06 -10.61
C TYR A 51 -22.19 7.41 -12.08
N MET A 52 -20.96 7.83 -12.39
CA MET A 52 -20.52 8.18 -13.74
C MET A 52 -20.50 6.97 -14.68
N GLY A 53 -20.16 5.78 -14.17
CA GLY A 53 -20.02 4.56 -14.95
C GLY A 53 -21.32 3.90 -15.39
N ARG A 54 -22.45 4.25 -14.75
CA ARG A 54 -23.75 3.55 -14.95
C ARG A 54 -24.27 3.55 -16.38
N ASN A 55 -23.89 4.53 -17.20
CA ASN A 55 -24.39 4.70 -18.56
C ASN A 55 -23.32 4.41 -19.64
N ILE A 56 -22.16 3.83 -19.26
CA ILE A 56 -21.09 3.54 -20.21
C ILE A 56 -21.47 2.32 -21.05
N THR A 57 -21.52 2.46 -22.37
CA THR A 57 -21.85 1.41 -23.32
C THR A 57 -20.63 0.88 -24.08
N SER A 58 -19.64 1.72 -24.37
CA SER A 58 -18.43 1.34 -25.10
C SER A 58 -17.53 0.40 -24.28
N GLY A 59 -17.06 -0.68 -24.91
CA GLY A 59 -16.15 -1.65 -24.25
C GLY A 59 -14.85 -1.01 -23.76
N ARG A 60 -14.24 -0.12 -24.57
CA ARG A 60 -13.02 0.60 -24.19
C ARG A 60 -13.27 1.54 -23.01
N ALA A 61 -14.36 2.30 -23.04
CA ALA A 61 -14.71 3.18 -21.94
C ALA A 61 -15.01 2.42 -20.64
N ARG A 62 -15.59 1.20 -20.72
CA ARG A 62 -15.78 0.32 -19.55
C ARG A 62 -14.46 -0.14 -18.96
N LEU A 63 -13.47 -0.46 -19.79
CA LEU A 63 -12.13 -0.85 -19.29
C LEU A 63 -11.44 0.31 -18.60
N ILE A 64 -11.47 1.52 -19.18
CA ILE A 64 -10.91 2.73 -18.56
C ILE A 64 -11.64 3.03 -17.24
N TRP A 65 -12.96 2.99 -17.24
CA TRP A 65 -13.76 3.19 -16.04
C TRP A 65 -13.46 2.16 -14.96
N GLY A 66 -13.39 0.87 -15.33
CA GLY A 66 -13.07 -0.21 -14.40
C GLY A 66 -11.68 -0.05 -13.79
N ALA A 67 -10.65 0.25 -14.60
CA ALA A 67 -9.30 0.53 -14.12
C ALA A 67 -9.29 1.73 -13.14
N THR A 68 -9.99 2.82 -13.50
CA THR A 68 -10.11 4.02 -12.66
C THR A 68 -10.81 3.71 -11.33
N LEU A 69 -11.86 2.87 -11.33
CA LEU A 69 -12.58 2.47 -10.11
C LEU A 69 -11.71 1.62 -9.17
N MET A 70 -10.80 0.80 -9.70
CA MET A 70 -9.89 -0.03 -8.90
C MET A 70 -8.90 0.81 -8.05
N ILE A 71 -8.58 2.05 -8.49
CA ILE A 71 -7.64 2.93 -7.78
C ILE A 71 -8.15 3.29 -6.37
N PRO A 72 -9.33 3.92 -6.20
CA PRO A 72 -9.84 4.25 -4.87
C PRO A 72 -10.23 3.01 -4.06
N LEU A 73 -10.62 1.89 -4.68
CA LEU A 73 -10.85 0.61 -3.98
C LEU A 73 -9.56 0.10 -3.36
N GLY A 74 -8.45 0.09 -4.10
CA GLY A 74 -7.13 -0.24 -3.56
C GLY A 74 -6.70 0.71 -2.45
N SER A 75 -6.96 2.01 -2.61
CA SER A 75 -6.64 3.02 -1.61
C SER A 75 -7.38 2.79 -0.29
N ILE A 76 -8.69 2.51 -0.31
CA ILE A 76 -9.45 2.21 0.92
C ILE A 76 -8.86 0.98 1.62
N SER A 77 -8.61 -0.11 0.90
CA SER A 77 -8.03 -1.33 1.48
C SER A 77 -6.70 -1.06 2.16
N SER A 78 -5.83 -0.26 1.52
CA SER A 78 -4.54 0.12 2.08
C SER A 78 -4.66 0.98 3.33
N TYR A 79 -5.44 2.05 3.26
CA TYR A 79 -5.59 2.96 4.39
C TYR A 79 -6.29 2.29 5.57
N LEU A 80 -7.22 1.35 5.35
CA LEU A 80 -7.77 0.51 6.41
C LEU A 80 -6.70 -0.41 7.02
N GLY A 81 -5.84 -1.00 6.20
CA GLY A 81 -4.70 -1.78 6.68
C GLY A 81 -3.72 -0.96 7.52
N LEU A 82 -3.46 0.30 7.14
CA LEU A 82 -2.61 1.21 7.91
C LEU A 82 -3.28 1.62 9.23
N VAL A 83 -4.54 2.06 9.20
CA VAL A 83 -5.27 2.49 10.41
C VAL A 83 -5.42 1.35 11.42
N SER A 84 -5.57 0.11 10.95
CA SER A 84 -5.66 -1.07 11.82
C SER A 84 -4.30 -1.58 12.34
N GLY A 85 -3.17 -0.99 11.90
CA GLY A 85 -1.83 -1.48 12.24
C GLY A 85 -1.39 -2.73 11.48
N LEU A 86 -2.26 -3.35 10.66
CA LEU A 86 -1.97 -4.63 9.97
C LEU A 86 -0.84 -4.52 8.94
N THR A 87 -0.68 -3.36 8.31
CA THR A 87 0.30 -3.13 7.24
C THR A 87 1.41 -2.16 7.66
N VAL A 88 1.64 -2.09 8.96
CA VAL A 88 2.69 -1.30 9.60
C VAL A 88 3.61 -2.24 10.35
N GLY A 89 4.87 -1.90 10.47
CA GLY A 89 5.85 -2.62 11.27
C GLY A 89 6.93 -1.68 11.77
N PHE A 90 7.54 -2.04 12.88
CA PHE A 90 8.72 -1.33 13.41
C PHE A 90 9.97 -1.99 12.84
N ILE A 91 10.88 -1.17 12.33
CA ILE A 91 12.16 -1.61 11.79
C ILE A 91 13.28 -0.82 12.44
N GLU A 92 14.32 -1.53 12.89
CA GLU A 92 15.54 -0.91 13.37
C GLU A 92 16.33 -0.34 12.19
N MET A 93 16.75 0.91 12.31
CA MET A 93 17.53 1.56 11.26
C MET A 93 18.95 1.05 11.22
N PRO A 94 19.47 0.69 10.01
CA PRO A 94 20.79 0.12 9.86
C PRO A 94 21.90 1.10 10.21
N ALA A 95 23.07 0.58 10.59
CA ALA A 95 24.27 1.37 10.82
C ALA A 95 24.59 2.24 9.60
N GLY A 96 24.96 3.49 9.83
CA GLY A 96 25.22 4.49 8.78
C GLY A 96 24.02 5.36 8.43
N HIS A 97 22.81 5.05 8.91
CA HIS A 97 21.66 5.93 8.83
C HIS A 97 21.69 7.00 9.95
N ALA A 98 21.10 8.17 9.71
CA ALA A 98 21.03 9.25 10.73
C ALA A 98 20.28 8.81 12.02
N LEU A 99 19.37 7.84 11.89
CA LEU A 99 18.60 7.25 13.00
C LEU A 99 19.06 5.83 13.34
N ALA A 100 20.34 5.51 13.13
CA ALA A 100 20.88 4.17 13.36
C ALA A 100 20.58 3.68 14.78
N GLY A 101 20.09 2.44 14.90
CA GLY A 101 19.72 1.82 16.17
C GLY A 101 18.38 2.30 16.75
N GLN A 102 17.67 3.20 16.07
CA GLN A 102 16.30 3.57 16.46
C GLN A 102 15.28 2.71 15.71
N GLU A 103 14.21 2.35 16.39
CA GLU A 103 13.05 1.74 15.76
C GLU A 103 12.20 2.82 15.08
N VAL A 104 11.92 2.62 13.81
CA VAL A 104 11.10 3.55 13.01
C VAL A 104 9.91 2.80 12.43
N MET A 105 8.74 3.41 12.55
CA MET A 105 7.51 2.87 11.99
C MET A 105 7.57 2.86 10.47
N SER A 106 7.49 1.67 9.88
CA SER A 106 7.45 1.45 8.43
C SER A 106 6.04 1.12 7.98
N GLN A 107 5.50 1.94 7.08
CA GLN A 107 4.18 1.73 6.47
C GLN A 107 4.33 0.91 5.18
N TRP A 108 4.82 -0.32 5.29
CA TRP A 108 5.13 -1.17 4.13
C TRP A 108 3.91 -1.50 3.25
N GLY A 109 2.71 -1.51 3.82
CA GLY A 109 1.47 -1.74 3.08
C GLY A 109 1.20 -0.73 1.97
N ARG A 110 1.79 0.47 2.02
CA ARG A 110 1.69 1.48 0.95
C ARG A 110 2.29 0.98 -0.37
N TYR A 111 3.41 0.28 -0.31
CA TYR A 111 4.06 -0.27 -1.50
C TYR A 111 3.21 -1.34 -2.18
N LEU A 112 2.52 -2.20 -1.40
CA LEU A 112 1.58 -3.18 -1.94
C LEU A 112 0.42 -2.49 -2.64
N THR A 113 -0.10 -1.42 -2.05
CA THR A 113 -1.19 -0.66 -2.68
C THR A 113 -0.73 0.02 -3.95
N TRP A 114 0.45 0.63 -3.96
CA TRP A 114 1.00 1.23 -5.17
C TRP A 114 1.21 0.19 -6.26
N ALA A 115 1.75 -0.98 -5.94
CA ALA A 115 1.90 -2.08 -6.90
C ALA A 115 0.58 -2.56 -7.53
N LEU A 116 -0.56 -2.28 -6.90
CA LEU A 116 -1.89 -2.58 -7.44
C LEU A 116 -2.54 -1.37 -8.11
N SER A 117 -2.44 -0.18 -7.52
CA SER A 117 -3.16 1.01 -7.98
C SER A 117 -2.44 1.74 -9.12
N THR A 118 -1.11 1.84 -9.10
CA THR A 118 -0.38 2.58 -10.13
C THR A 118 -0.42 1.89 -11.51
N PRO A 119 -0.37 0.54 -11.62
CA PRO A 119 -0.66 -0.14 -12.88
C PRO A 119 -2.04 0.17 -13.45
N MET A 120 -3.06 0.34 -12.58
CA MET A 120 -4.41 0.71 -13.04
C MET A 120 -4.47 2.14 -13.57
N ILE A 121 -3.70 3.06 -12.97
CA ILE A 121 -3.55 4.44 -13.49
C ILE A 121 -2.90 4.39 -14.88
N LEU A 122 -1.78 3.67 -15.01
CA LEU A 122 -1.07 3.54 -16.28
C LEU A 122 -1.92 2.85 -17.36
N LEU A 123 -2.69 1.83 -16.98
CA LEU A 123 -3.63 1.15 -17.86
C LEU A 123 -4.71 2.13 -18.36
N ALA A 124 -5.33 2.89 -17.45
CA ALA A 124 -6.38 3.84 -17.81
C ALA A 124 -5.82 4.93 -18.74
N LEU A 125 -4.65 5.50 -18.42
CA LEU A 125 -3.99 6.53 -19.24
C LEU A 125 -3.53 5.98 -20.59
N GLY A 126 -2.93 4.79 -20.63
CA GLY A 126 -2.48 4.16 -21.86
C GLY A 126 -3.66 3.81 -22.79
N LEU A 127 -4.76 3.32 -22.23
CA LEU A 127 -5.99 3.11 -22.99
C LEU A 127 -6.58 4.44 -23.50
N LEU A 128 -6.51 5.52 -22.73
CA LEU A 128 -7.00 6.82 -23.13
C LEU A 128 -6.14 7.42 -24.26
N ALA A 129 -4.81 7.32 -24.14
CA ALA A 129 -3.85 7.84 -25.10
C ALA A 129 -3.64 6.94 -26.33
N ASP A 130 -4.30 5.79 -26.40
CA ASP A 130 -4.17 4.80 -27.49
C ASP A 130 -2.73 4.27 -27.67
N VAL A 131 -2.03 4.08 -26.56
CA VAL A 131 -0.67 3.54 -26.55
C VAL A 131 -0.69 2.06 -27.00
N ASP A 132 0.32 1.65 -27.76
CA ASP A 132 0.46 0.26 -28.17
C ASP A 132 0.62 -0.67 -26.96
N ARG A 133 0.16 -1.93 -27.10
CA ARG A 133 0.11 -2.90 -26.00
C ARG A 133 1.49 -3.27 -25.45
N GLY A 134 2.52 -3.28 -26.30
CA GLY A 134 3.88 -3.64 -25.90
C GLY A 134 4.49 -2.56 -25.01
N SER A 135 4.39 -1.30 -25.41
CA SER A 135 4.83 -0.15 -24.64
C SER A 135 4.07 -0.06 -23.30
N LEU A 136 2.74 -0.23 -23.32
CA LEU A 136 1.92 -0.20 -22.13
C LEU A 136 2.31 -1.30 -21.13
N PHE A 137 2.53 -2.54 -21.62
CA PHE A 137 2.99 -3.64 -20.79
C PHE A 137 4.35 -3.35 -20.16
N THR A 138 5.30 -2.81 -20.95
CA THR A 138 6.64 -2.48 -20.48
C THR A 138 6.61 -1.44 -19.35
N VAL A 139 5.81 -0.38 -19.52
CA VAL A 139 5.68 0.67 -18.50
C VAL A 139 5.04 0.12 -17.22
N ILE A 140 3.98 -0.70 -17.33
CA ILE A 140 3.34 -1.33 -16.17
C ILE A 140 4.32 -2.28 -15.45
N ALA A 141 5.08 -3.08 -16.19
CA ALA A 141 6.07 -3.99 -15.60
C ALA A 141 7.19 -3.23 -14.87
N ALA A 142 7.66 -2.13 -15.44
CA ALA A 142 8.66 -1.25 -14.80
C ALA A 142 8.11 -0.61 -13.52
N ASP A 143 6.86 -0.16 -13.52
CA ASP A 143 6.19 0.42 -12.37
C ASP A 143 6.04 -0.58 -11.21
N ILE A 144 5.61 -1.80 -11.50
CA ILE A 144 5.55 -2.89 -10.51
C ILE A 144 6.96 -3.18 -9.97
N GLY A 145 7.97 -3.24 -10.83
CA GLY A 145 9.37 -3.41 -10.44
C GLY A 145 9.84 -2.31 -9.47
N MET A 146 9.50 -1.06 -9.75
CA MET A 146 9.78 0.09 -8.89
C MET A 146 9.11 -0.07 -7.50
N CYS A 147 7.84 -0.50 -7.45
CA CYS A 147 7.15 -0.71 -6.18
C CYS A 147 7.78 -1.86 -5.37
N VAL A 148 8.19 -2.96 -6.04
CA VAL A 148 8.84 -4.10 -5.38
C VAL A 148 10.22 -3.72 -4.84
N THR A 149 11.04 -2.98 -5.61
CA THR A 149 12.33 -2.49 -5.15
C THR A 149 12.18 -1.51 -3.99
N GLY A 150 11.22 -0.59 -4.06
CA GLY A 150 10.89 0.33 -2.97
C GLY A 150 10.47 -0.40 -1.68
N LEU A 151 9.65 -1.46 -1.80
CA LEU A 151 9.29 -2.32 -0.67
C LEU A 151 10.52 -3.00 -0.07
N ALA A 152 11.39 -3.57 -0.91
CA ALA A 152 12.64 -4.19 -0.47
C ALA A 152 13.51 -3.18 0.27
N ALA A 153 13.70 -1.98 -0.27
CA ALA A 153 14.43 -0.91 0.39
C ALA A 153 13.83 -0.53 1.75
N ALA A 154 12.49 -0.47 1.84
CA ALA A 154 11.81 -0.13 3.09
C ALA A 154 12.01 -1.17 4.19
N LEU A 155 12.19 -2.46 3.83
CA LEU A 155 12.32 -3.58 4.76
C LEU A 155 13.76 -4.00 5.05
N ILE A 156 14.76 -3.51 4.30
CA ILE A 156 16.17 -3.86 4.54
C ILE A 156 16.69 -3.15 5.78
N THR A 157 17.11 -3.94 6.78
CA THR A 157 17.68 -3.49 8.05
C THR A 157 19.18 -3.82 8.18
N SER A 158 19.71 -4.70 7.32
CA SER A 158 21.06 -5.26 7.47
C SER A 158 22.18 -4.31 7.03
N SER A 159 21.93 -3.41 6.07
CA SER A 159 22.95 -2.51 5.53
C SER A 159 22.33 -1.26 4.91
N TYR A 160 22.87 -0.11 5.29
CA TYR A 160 22.50 1.18 4.71
C TYR A 160 22.80 1.27 3.20
N LEU A 161 23.96 0.75 2.77
CA LEU A 161 24.34 0.74 1.36
C LEU A 161 23.43 -0.15 0.51
N ILE A 162 23.08 -1.35 1.01
CA ILE A 162 22.16 -2.24 0.30
C ILE A 162 20.77 -1.60 0.22
N ARG A 163 20.29 -1.01 1.31
CA ARG A 163 19.03 -0.27 1.31
C ARG A 163 19.00 0.82 0.25
N TRP A 164 20.09 1.62 0.14
CA TRP A 164 20.22 2.66 -0.87
C TRP A 164 20.26 2.14 -2.31
N ALA A 165 20.81 0.95 -2.54
CA ALA A 165 20.87 0.35 -3.87
C ALA A 165 19.50 -0.02 -4.44
N PHE A 166 18.47 -0.14 -3.58
CA PHE A 166 17.10 -0.43 -3.99
C PHE A 166 16.22 0.83 -4.13
N TYR A 167 16.69 1.99 -3.71
CA TYR A 167 16.04 3.28 -3.95
C TYR A 167 16.43 3.86 -5.30
#